data_91965aca226926bca306473a11cbdeef
#
_entry.id   91965aca226926bca306473a11cbdeef
#
_cell.length_a   1.000
_cell.length_b   1.000
_cell.length_c   1.000
_cell.angle_alpha   90.00
_cell.angle_beta   90.00
_cell.angle_gamma   90.00
#
_symmetry.space_group_name_H-M   'P 1'
#
loop_
_entity.id
_entity.type
_entity.pdbx_description
1 polymer ?
#
loop_
_entity_poly.entity_id
_entity_poly.type
_entity_poly.pdbx_seq_one_letter_code
_entity_poly.pdbx_strand_id
1 'polypeptide(L)' 'MSRYVVLFMKDVLGGNGRQIEICQRSLEIVASSESQATELAKQKFCETERLCEWSLHADRVEVRAA' A
#
# COMPACT_ATOMS: atom_id res chain seq x y z
N MET A 1 18.46 -10.75 0.50
CA MET A 1 17.25 -9.97 0.27
C MET A 1 16.04 -10.63 0.91
N SER A 2 15.16 -9.86 1.44
CA SER A 2 13.98 -10.35 2.14
C SER A 2 12.72 -10.05 1.35
N ARG A 3 11.69 -10.84 1.62
CA ARG A 3 10.38 -10.65 0.99
C ARG A 3 9.47 -9.89 1.94
N TYR A 4 8.80 -8.89 1.40
CA TYR A 4 7.89 -8.04 2.17
C TYR A 4 6.54 -7.97 1.49
N VAL A 5 5.49 -7.81 2.29
CA VAL A 5 4.15 -7.51 1.78
C VAL A 5 3.84 -6.07 2.12
N VAL A 6 3.55 -5.27 1.11
CA VAL A 6 3.21 -3.86 1.28
C VAL A 6 1.72 -3.70 1.02
N LEU A 7 1.01 -3.17 2.00
CA LEU A 7 -0.43 -3.01 1.98
C LEU A 7 -0.79 -1.53 1.83
N PHE A 8 -1.57 -1.22 0.81
CA PHE A 8 -2.09 0.13 0.61
C PHE A 8 -3.49 0.19 1.19
N MET A 9 -3.64 0.93 2.28
CA MET A 9 -4.86 0.99 3.06
C MET A 9 -5.64 2.26 2.76
N LYS A 10 -6.95 2.15 2.75
CA LYS A 10 -7.84 3.27 2.52
C LYS A 10 -8.91 3.31 3.59
N ASP A 11 -9.18 4.51 4.12
CA ASP A 11 -10.25 4.73 5.07
C ASP A 11 -11.52 5.11 4.32
N VAL A 12 -12.61 4.42 4.61
CA VAL A 12 -13.91 4.71 4.00
C VAL A 12 -14.95 4.85 5.10
N LEU A 13 -15.98 5.65 4.86
CA LEU A 13 -17.09 5.78 5.79
C LEU A 13 -18.08 4.65 5.56
N GLY A 14 -18.36 3.89 6.62
CA GLY A 14 -19.39 2.88 6.60
C GLY A 14 -20.79 3.49 6.68
N GLY A 15 -21.81 2.67 6.42
CA GLY A 15 -23.18 3.11 6.37
C GLY A 15 -23.74 3.67 7.67
N ASN A 16 -23.09 3.42 8.81
CA ASN A 16 -23.49 3.93 10.13
C ASN A 16 -22.58 5.07 10.62
N GLY A 17 -21.83 5.70 9.71
CA GLY A 17 -20.92 6.79 10.03
C GLY A 17 -19.59 6.37 10.61
N ARG A 18 -19.33 5.07 10.72
CA ARG A 18 -18.03 4.56 11.19
C ARG A 18 -17.00 4.59 10.10
N GLN A 19 -15.80 4.97 10.47
CA GLN A 19 -14.66 4.89 9.58
C GLN A 19 -14.18 3.44 9.52
N ILE A 20 -14.10 2.89 8.32
CA ILE A 20 -13.64 1.52 8.10
C ILE A 20 -12.38 1.57 7.27
N GLU A 21 -11.36 0.82 7.70
CA GLU A 21 -10.12 0.70 6.95
C GLU A 21 -10.19 -0.53 6.06
N ILE A 22 -9.93 -0.34 4.77
CA ILE A 22 -9.88 -1.45 3.81
C ILE A 22 -8.51 -1.52 3.17
N CYS A 23 -8.10 -2.73 2.75
CA CYS A 23 -6.89 -2.92 1.98
C CYS A 23 -7.22 -2.69 0.52
N GLN A 24 -6.75 -1.58 -0.03
CA GLN A 24 -6.97 -1.22 -1.43
C GLN A 24 -6.20 -2.16 -2.35
N ARG A 25 -4.95 -2.46 -1.97
CA ARG A 25 -4.09 -3.36 -2.74
C ARG A 25 -2.95 -3.87 -1.85
N SER A 26 -2.50 -5.08 -2.12
CA SER A 26 -1.31 -5.63 -1.47
C SER A 26 -0.31 -6.05 -2.56
N LEU A 27 0.96 -5.79 -2.32
CA LEU A 27 2.04 -6.13 -3.25
C LEU A 27 3.13 -6.89 -2.50
N GLU A 28 3.65 -7.93 -3.13
CA GLU A 28 4.78 -8.68 -2.59
C GLU A 28 6.05 -8.15 -3.25
N ILE A 29 6.98 -7.69 -2.44
CA ILE A 29 8.21 -7.03 -2.90
C ILE A 29 9.41 -7.72 -2.28
N VAL A 30 10.42 -8.00 -3.10
CA VAL A 30 11.72 -8.49 -2.62
C VAL A 30 12.65 -7.29 -2.54
N ALA A 31 13.18 -7.03 -1.35
CA ALA A 31 14.01 -5.86 -1.10
C ALA A 31 15.00 -6.14 0.03
N SER A 32 15.97 -5.26 0.19
CA SER A 32 16.98 -5.39 1.25
C SER A 32 16.53 -4.77 2.58
N SER A 33 15.50 -3.93 2.57
CA SER A 33 14.97 -3.29 3.77
C SER A 33 13.50 -2.93 3.59
N GLU A 34 12.82 -2.64 4.69
CA GLU A 34 11.43 -2.19 4.66
C GLU A 34 11.28 -0.87 3.89
N SER A 35 12.22 0.05 4.08
CA SER A 35 12.21 1.32 3.37
C SER A 35 12.28 1.12 1.86
N GLN A 36 13.17 0.24 1.41
CA GLN A 36 13.29 -0.07 -0.01
C GLN A 36 12.03 -0.74 -0.54
N ALA A 37 11.47 -1.68 0.23
CA ALA A 37 10.23 -2.36 -0.15
C ALA A 37 9.09 -1.36 -0.34
N THR A 38 8.96 -0.40 0.57
CA THR A 38 7.94 0.63 0.52
C THR A 38 8.07 1.48 -0.74
N GLU A 39 9.29 1.93 -1.06
CA GLU A 39 9.56 2.74 -2.24
C GLU A 39 9.22 1.99 -3.53
N LEU A 40 9.67 0.74 -3.63
CA LEU A 40 9.38 -0.10 -4.79
C LEU A 40 7.89 -0.35 -4.97
N ALA A 41 7.19 -0.60 -3.85
CA ALA A 41 5.76 -0.84 -3.87
C ALA A 41 4.98 0.39 -4.32
N LYS A 42 5.36 1.57 -3.83
CA LYS A 42 4.74 2.83 -4.23
C LYS A 42 4.87 3.06 -5.73
N GLN A 43 6.06 2.80 -6.28
CA GLN A 43 6.29 2.88 -7.71
C GLN A 43 5.37 1.94 -8.48
N LYS A 44 5.30 0.68 -8.06
CA LYS A 44 4.46 -0.31 -8.72
C LYS A 44 2.98 0.02 -8.61
N PHE A 45 2.55 0.51 -7.46
CA PHE A 45 1.16 0.91 -7.26
C PHE A 45 0.78 2.04 -8.22
N CYS A 46 1.63 3.06 -8.31
CA CYS A 46 1.39 4.18 -9.22
C CYS A 46 1.37 3.75 -10.69
N GLU A 47 2.27 2.86 -11.10
CA GLU A 47 2.30 2.34 -12.46
C GLU A 47 1.04 1.53 -12.78
N THR A 48 0.63 0.64 -11.87
CA THR A 48 -0.54 -0.22 -12.06
C THR A 48 -1.82 0.58 -12.14
N GLU A 49 -1.96 1.58 -11.27
CA GLU A 49 -3.16 2.41 -11.20
C GLU A 49 -3.08 3.64 -12.12
N ARG A 50 -1.95 3.81 -12.81
CA ARG A 50 -1.69 4.96 -13.68
C ARG A 50 -1.81 6.28 -12.95
N LEU A 51 -1.24 6.35 -11.75
CA LEU A 51 -1.29 7.52 -10.88
C LEU A 51 0.04 8.24 -10.87
N CYS A 52 0.00 9.55 -10.66
CA CYS A 52 1.20 10.34 -10.42
C CYS A 52 1.72 10.13 -9.00
N GLU A 53 0.81 9.81 -8.07
CA GLU A 53 1.14 9.61 -6.68
C GLU A 53 0.22 8.57 -6.04
N TRP A 54 0.78 7.71 -5.19
CA TRP A 54 0.05 6.63 -4.54
C TRP A 54 -1.06 7.14 -3.61
N SER A 55 -0.86 8.30 -3.00
CA SER A 55 -1.82 8.87 -2.04
C SER A 55 -3.16 9.27 -2.67
N LEU A 56 -3.24 9.28 -3.99
CA LEU A 56 -4.50 9.56 -4.69
C LEU A 56 -5.53 8.44 -4.50
N HIS A 57 -5.08 7.22 -4.24
CA HIS A 57 -5.97 6.06 -4.09
C HIS A 57 -5.82 5.33 -2.76
N ALA A 58 -4.86 5.73 -1.93
CA ALA A 58 -4.63 5.09 -0.64
C ALA A 58 -4.30 6.15 0.40
N ASP A 59 -4.73 5.93 1.63
CA ASP A 59 -4.48 6.88 2.72
C ASP A 59 -3.23 6.51 3.51
N ARG A 60 -2.85 5.23 3.48
CA ARG A 60 -1.77 4.74 4.31
C ARG A 60 -1.10 3.52 3.70
N VAL A 61 0.16 3.32 4.03
CA VAL A 61 0.94 2.16 3.59
C VAL A 61 1.43 1.41 4.82
N GLU A 62 1.24 0.10 4.84
CA GLU A 62 1.79 -0.79 5.86
C GLU A 62 2.75 -1.77 5.20
N VAL A 63 3.87 -2.07 5.87
CA VAL A 63 4.85 -3.04 5.40
C VAL A 63 4.96 -4.15 6.42
N ARG A 64 4.88 -5.39 5.95
CA ARG A 64 5.04 -6.57 6.80
C ARG A 64 6.07 -7.51 6.19
N ALA A 65 6.84 -8.16 7.05
CA ALA A 65 7.73 -9.24 6.60
C ALA A 65 6.87 -10.41 6.16
N ALA A 66 7.19 -10.94 5.01
CA ALA A 66 6.47 -12.08 4.46
C ALA A 66 7.08 -13.40 4.94
#